data_3ee2cc57038aa96b1dfd114b5c00a362
#
_entry.id   3ee2cc57038aa96b1dfd114b5c00a362
#
_cell.length_a   1.000
_cell.length_b   1.000
_cell.length_c   1.000
_cell.angle_alpha   90.00
_cell.angle_beta   90.00
_cell.angle_gamma   90.00
#
_symmetry.space_group_name_H-M   'P 1'
#
loop_
_entity.id
_entity.type
_entity.pdbx_description
1 polymer ?
#
loop_
_entity_poly.entity_id
_entity_poly.type
_entity_poly.pdbx_seq_one_letter_code
_entity_poly.pdbx_strand_id
1 'polypeptide(L)'
;MKQIIFILLLGLSSLLNAQSFGQNKVQYRDYDWNYISSPEFDVYYYGDEIELAHFTMEVASEAYEQIAKHLRWNIKKRVPIIIYHSHNEFQQTNVIAQYMQEGIGGVTELFKNRVVIPFEGNYEVFRHVIHHELVHAMINDLIYGGRMQNVISNQMTLQIPLWANEGLAEYLSMNWDTQADMTIRDLAINERIPTIRELEYFLAYKGGQSVWRFIAEKYGREKIGEIFQAMKRRSSAERGFKEALGMDFEELTEQWHKYIKKEYFPDVAGRDEVKDIAKRLTDHKEGNNFYNVSPTISPDGSKIAVLSDRSGYMDIYILDAVSGKKIKRLVKGSRSINFEELKFLQPGITWSPDSKQIVIAVKAGAHDALYLIDVNTGKQEKIGFELDGVFTAAWGPDGQQLAFV
;
A
#
# COMPACT_ATOMS: atom_id res chain seq x y z
N MET A 1 21.28 39.65 -31.28
CA MET A 1 22.04 38.66 -30.48
C MET A 1 21.41 38.37 -29.10
N LYS A 2 21.12 39.33 -28.24
CA LYS A 2 20.55 39.08 -26.90
C LYS A 2 19.18 38.37 -26.92
N GLN A 3 18.30 38.65 -27.87
CA GLN A 3 16.98 38.00 -28.01
C GLN A 3 17.08 36.55 -28.51
N ILE A 4 18.07 36.23 -29.36
CA ILE A 4 18.29 34.85 -29.85
C ILE A 4 18.84 33.95 -28.73
N ILE A 5 19.71 34.53 -27.85
CA ILE A 5 20.22 33.79 -26.68
C ILE A 5 19.11 33.52 -25.67
N PHE A 6 18.14 34.43 -25.50
CA PHE A 6 17.00 34.24 -24.60
C PHE A 6 16.02 33.16 -25.09
N ILE A 7 15.81 33.09 -26.42
CA ILE A 7 14.97 32.02 -27.03
C ILE A 7 15.67 30.65 -26.95
N LEU A 8 17.00 30.60 -27.11
CA LEU A 8 17.79 29.40 -26.94
C LEU A 8 17.79 28.90 -25.46
N LEU A 9 17.83 29.81 -24.49
CA LEU A 9 17.76 29.46 -23.07
C LEU A 9 16.36 28.99 -22.66
N LEU A 10 15.29 29.54 -23.24
CA LEU A 10 13.91 29.03 -23.04
C LEU A 10 13.67 27.66 -23.71
N GLY A 11 14.32 27.40 -24.83
CA GLY A 11 14.28 26.09 -25.50
C GLY A 11 15.04 25.00 -24.73
N LEU A 12 16.13 25.34 -24.01
CA LEU A 12 16.85 24.37 -23.17
C LEU A 12 16.11 24.04 -21.88
N SER A 13 15.33 24.95 -21.31
CA SER A 13 14.55 24.64 -20.10
C SER A 13 13.38 23.69 -20.35
N SER A 14 12.85 23.64 -21.57
CA SER A 14 11.84 22.63 -21.96
C SER A 14 12.42 21.24 -22.22
N LEU A 15 13.72 21.14 -22.50
CA LEU A 15 14.43 19.86 -22.65
C LEU A 15 14.81 19.21 -21.31
N LEU A 16 14.90 19.99 -20.23
CA LEU A 16 15.22 19.47 -18.90
C LEU A 16 14.06 18.76 -18.20
N ASN A 17 12.82 18.95 -18.65
CA ASN A 17 11.66 18.23 -18.16
C ASN A 17 11.34 16.94 -18.93
N ALA A 18 12.14 16.57 -19.93
CA ALA A 18 11.94 15.40 -20.76
C ALA A 18 12.63 14.10 -20.26
N GLN A 19 13.29 14.16 -19.11
CA GLN A 19 13.89 12.97 -18.48
C GLN A 19 13.05 12.45 -17.30
N SER A 20 11.79 12.18 -17.53
CA SER A 20 11.15 11.17 -16.71
C SER A 20 11.56 9.82 -17.31
N PHE A 21 12.36 9.05 -16.61
CA PHE A 21 12.76 7.68 -17.00
C PHE A 21 11.58 6.70 -16.99
N GLY A 22 10.38 7.21 -16.96
CA GLY A 22 9.07 6.61 -17.11
C GLY A 22 9.00 5.10 -17.00
N GLN A 23 8.81 4.42 -18.10
CA GLN A 23 8.54 2.98 -18.18
C GLN A 23 9.78 2.15 -18.59
N ASN A 24 10.99 2.59 -18.24
CA ASN A 24 12.25 1.90 -18.59
C ASN A 24 12.90 1.32 -17.31
N LYS A 25 12.14 0.53 -16.56
CA LYS A 25 12.70 -0.21 -15.43
C LYS A 25 13.59 -1.34 -15.94
N VAL A 26 14.65 -1.62 -15.17
CA VAL A 26 15.53 -2.74 -15.49
C VAL A 26 14.74 -4.03 -15.36
N GLN A 27 14.74 -4.83 -16.40
CA GLN A 27 14.20 -6.18 -16.40
C GLN A 27 15.37 -7.16 -16.25
N TYR A 28 15.35 -7.92 -15.17
CA TYR A 28 16.42 -8.89 -14.86
C TYR A 28 16.17 -10.25 -15.49
N ARG A 29 14.94 -10.50 -15.97
CA ARG A 29 14.53 -11.75 -16.62
C ARG A 29 13.66 -11.46 -17.84
N ASP A 30 13.75 -12.35 -18.84
CA ASP A 30 12.77 -12.46 -19.91
C ASP A 30 11.70 -13.46 -19.48
N TYR A 31 10.43 -13.13 -19.70
CA TYR A 31 9.30 -13.97 -19.33
C TYR A 31 8.64 -14.56 -20.58
N ASP A 32 8.44 -15.86 -20.59
CA ASP A 32 7.65 -16.55 -21.61
C ASP A 32 6.18 -16.54 -21.22
N TRP A 33 5.47 -15.48 -21.66
CA TRP A 33 4.10 -15.20 -21.26
C TRP A 33 3.10 -16.11 -21.94
N ASN A 34 2.24 -16.74 -21.14
CA ASN A 34 1.07 -17.45 -21.55
C ASN A 34 -0.18 -16.71 -21.02
N TYR A 35 -1.39 -17.07 -21.49
CA TYR A 35 -2.62 -16.53 -20.95
C TYR A 35 -3.78 -17.50 -21.07
N ILE A 36 -4.76 -17.33 -20.19
CA ILE A 36 -6.08 -17.94 -20.25
C ILE A 36 -7.15 -16.84 -20.35
N SER A 37 -8.27 -17.12 -20.98
CA SER A 37 -9.31 -16.11 -21.27
C SER A 37 -10.68 -16.52 -20.76
N SER A 38 -11.45 -15.52 -20.27
CA SER A 38 -12.91 -15.56 -20.07
C SER A 38 -13.60 -14.49 -20.93
N PRO A 39 -14.92 -14.33 -20.87
CA PRO A 39 -15.59 -13.20 -21.49
C PRO A 39 -15.12 -11.84 -20.98
N GLU A 40 -14.72 -11.74 -19.70
CA GLU A 40 -14.39 -10.50 -18.99
C GLU A 40 -12.89 -10.27 -18.83
N PHE A 41 -12.06 -11.34 -18.80
CA PHE A 41 -10.66 -11.27 -18.42
C PHE A 41 -9.74 -12.02 -19.37
N ASP A 42 -8.50 -11.52 -19.50
CA ASP A 42 -7.35 -12.25 -20.03
C ASP A 42 -6.29 -12.30 -18.92
N VAL A 43 -6.05 -13.47 -18.33
CA VAL A 43 -5.09 -13.66 -17.24
C VAL A 43 -3.76 -14.14 -17.79
N TYR A 44 -2.72 -13.30 -17.67
CA TYR A 44 -1.36 -13.55 -18.15
C TYR A 44 -0.49 -14.10 -17.01
N TYR A 45 0.25 -15.17 -17.31
CA TYR A 45 1.17 -15.85 -16.40
C TYR A 45 2.39 -16.35 -17.18
N TYR A 46 3.42 -16.83 -16.52
CA TYR A 46 4.61 -17.41 -17.14
C TYR A 46 5.06 -18.65 -16.35
N GLY A 47 5.95 -19.45 -16.99
CA GLY A 47 6.38 -20.73 -16.43
C GLY A 47 5.22 -21.75 -16.33
N ASP A 48 5.29 -22.63 -15.34
CA ASP A 48 4.34 -23.72 -15.14
C ASP A 48 3.16 -23.34 -14.22
N GLU A 49 2.90 -22.05 -14.00
CA GLU A 49 1.95 -21.52 -13.00
C GLU A 49 0.50 -21.42 -13.51
N ILE A 50 0.08 -22.39 -14.30
CA ILE A 50 -1.30 -22.40 -14.83
C ILE A 50 -2.37 -22.51 -13.72
N GLU A 51 -2.06 -23.18 -12.60
CA GLU A 51 -2.99 -23.31 -11.46
C GLU A 51 -3.23 -21.95 -10.78
N LEU A 52 -2.19 -21.13 -10.66
CA LEU A 52 -2.31 -19.76 -10.15
C LEU A 52 -3.15 -18.88 -11.09
N ALA A 53 -3.01 -19.07 -12.41
CA ALA A 53 -3.83 -18.38 -13.39
C ALA A 53 -5.31 -18.80 -13.30
N HIS A 54 -5.61 -20.09 -13.09
CA HIS A 54 -6.97 -20.57 -12.86
C HIS A 54 -7.56 -20.01 -11.57
N PHE A 55 -6.80 -20.02 -10.47
CA PHE A 55 -7.23 -19.40 -9.21
C PHE A 55 -7.54 -17.90 -9.41
N THR A 56 -6.66 -17.19 -10.10
CA THR A 56 -6.87 -15.75 -10.41
C THR A 56 -8.14 -15.53 -11.22
N MET A 57 -8.40 -16.35 -12.23
CA MET A 57 -9.60 -16.28 -13.06
C MET A 57 -10.88 -16.52 -12.26
N GLU A 58 -10.87 -17.52 -11.37
CA GLU A 58 -11.99 -17.83 -10.49
C GLU A 58 -12.30 -16.64 -9.57
N VAL A 59 -11.29 -16.15 -8.84
CA VAL A 59 -11.43 -15.00 -7.95
C VAL A 59 -11.88 -13.74 -8.69
N ALA A 60 -11.31 -13.47 -9.86
CA ALA A 60 -11.67 -12.33 -10.67
C ALA A 60 -13.14 -12.38 -11.12
N SER A 61 -13.62 -13.57 -11.48
CA SER A 61 -15.02 -13.77 -11.89
C SER A 61 -15.99 -13.55 -10.73
N GLU A 62 -15.67 -14.11 -9.54
CA GLU A 62 -16.47 -13.89 -8.32
C GLU A 62 -16.51 -12.40 -7.92
N ALA A 63 -15.34 -11.74 -7.93
CA ALA A 63 -15.23 -10.32 -7.62
C ALA A 63 -16.03 -9.45 -8.62
N TYR A 64 -15.92 -9.76 -9.90
CA TYR A 64 -16.65 -9.05 -10.95
C TYR A 64 -18.16 -9.05 -10.72
N GLU A 65 -18.75 -10.20 -10.43
CA GLU A 65 -20.21 -10.31 -10.19
C GLU A 65 -20.64 -9.42 -9.01
N GLN A 66 -19.86 -9.39 -7.94
CA GLN A 66 -20.14 -8.57 -6.76
C GLN A 66 -20.00 -7.07 -7.08
N ILE A 67 -18.89 -6.67 -7.70
CA ILE A 67 -18.61 -5.27 -8.02
C ILE A 67 -19.61 -4.74 -9.04
N ALA A 68 -19.94 -5.54 -10.08
CA ALA A 68 -20.90 -5.18 -11.11
C ALA A 68 -22.29 -4.87 -10.51
N LYS A 69 -22.70 -5.66 -9.53
CA LYS A 69 -23.94 -5.44 -8.78
C LYS A 69 -23.92 -4.14 -7.99
N HIS A 70 -22.82 -3.83 -7.28
CA HIS A 70 -22.70 -2.62 -6.48
C HIS A 70 -22.59 -1.35 -7.32
N LEU A 71 -21.78 -1.37 -8.38
CA LEU A 71 -21.61 -0.25 -9.30
C LEU A 71 -22.76 -0.10 -10.31
N ARG A 72 -23.64 -1.13 -10.44
CA ARG A 72 -24.64 -1.26 -11.50
C ARG A 72 -24.01 -1.03 -12.89
N TRP A 73 -22.89 -1.71 -13.11
CA TRP A 73 -22.09 -1.54 -14.32
C TRP A 73 -21.45 -2.86 -14.75
N ASN A 74 -21.47 -3.10 -16.07
CA ASN A 74 -20.74 -4.19 -16.68
C ASN A 74 -19.59 -3.64 -17.51
N ILE A 75 -18.43 -4.27 -17.44
CA ILE A 75 -17.27 -3.88 -18.24
C ILE A 75 -17.54 -4.05 -19.72
N LYS A 76 -16.92 -3.20 -20.54
CA LYS A 76 -17.15 -3.19 -22.00
C LYS A 76 -16.07 -3.91 -22.79
N LYS A 77 -14.90 -4.10 -22.16
CA LYS A 77 -13.74 -4.77 -22.75
C LYS A 77 -13.13 -5.67 -21.72
N ARG A 78 -12.51 -6.76 -22.16
CA ARG A 78 -11.73 -7.61 -21.26
C ARG A 78 -10.66 -6.81 -20.53
N VAL A 79 -10.50 -7.13 -19.27
CA VAL A 79 -9.44 -6.58 -18.42
C VAL A 79 -8.27 -7.55 -18.43
N PRO A 80 -7.08 -7.14 -18.88
CA PRO A 80 -5.88 -7.94 -18.76
C PRO A 80 -5.42 -7.95 -17.30
N ILE A 81 -5.18 -9.15 -16.73
CA ILE A 81 -4.63 -9.35 -15.40
C ILE A 81 -3.26 -10.02 -15.58
N ILE A 82 -2.20 -9.39 -15.11
CA ILE A 82 -0.81 -9.82 -15.27
C ILE A 82 -0.29 -10.24 -13.90
N ILE A 83 0.07 -11.52 -13.75
CA ILE A 83 0.55 -12.08 -12.48
C ILE A 83 2.07 -12.15 -12.51
N TYR A 84 2.71 -11.69 -11.43
CA TYR A 84 4.12 -11.93 -11.11
C TYR A 84 4.24 -12.86 -9.91
N HIS A 85 5.30 -13.69 -9.86
CA HIS A 85 5.48 -14.67 -8.79
C HIS A 85 6.12 -14.11 -7.52
N SER A 86 6.59 -12.87 -7.57
CA SER A 86 7.13 -12.18 -6.41
C SER A 86 6.99 -10.67 -6.55
N HIS A 87 7.10 -9.97 -5.43
CA HIS A 87 7.16 -8.51 -5.42
C HIS A 87 8.38 -7.97 -6.19
N ASN A 88 9.53 -8.65 -6.09
CA ASN A 88 10.75 -8.28 -6.81
C ASN A 88 10.58 -8.34 -8.33
N GLU A 89 9.84 -9.32 -8.84
CA GLU A 89 9.53 -9.40 -10.26
C GLU A 89 8.46 -8.37 -10.66
N PHE A 90 7.45 -8.16 -9.83
CA PHE A 90 6.44 -7.11 -10.02
C PHE A 90 7.06 -5.72 -10.12
N GLN A 91 8.11 -5.42 -9.34
CA GLN A 91 8.83 -4.15 -9.43
C GLN A 91 9.45 -3.88 -10.81
N GLN A 92 9.67 -4.92 -11.62
CA GLN A 92 10.22 -4.82 -12.98
C GLN A 92 9.15 -4.43 -14.02
N THR A 93 7.86 -4.43 -13.64
CA THR A 93 6.79 -4.12 -14.60
C THR A 93 6.95 -2.74 -15.21
N ASN A 94 6.85 -2.65 -16.54
CA ASN A 94 6.82 -1.40 -17.30
C ASN A 94 5.40 -0.94 -17.64
N VAL A 95 4.37 -1.54 -17.01
CA VAL A 95 2.97 -1.12 -17.19
C VAL A 95 2.74 0.30 -16.68
N ILE A 96 3.36 0.63 -15.55
CA ILE A 96 3.32 1.98 -14.98
C ILE A 96 4.74 2.52 -14.71
N ALA A 97 4.85 3.86 -14.68
CA ALA A 97 6.13 4.53 -14.46
C ALA A 97 6.58 4.51 -13.00
N GLN A 98 5.63 4.43 -12.06
CA GLN A 98 5.90 4.49 -10.63
C GLN A 98 6.75 3.29 -10.17
N TYR A 99 7.69 3.54 -9.26
CA TYR A 99 8.42 2.47 -8.58
C TYR A 99 7.51 1.78 -7.55
N MET A 100 7.48 0.46 -7.59
CA MET A 100 6.66 -0.38 -6.70
C MET A 100 7.41 -0.61 -5.40
N GLN A 101 7.14 0.23 -4.39
CA GLN A 101 7.68 0.05 -3.05
C GLN A 101 7.00 -1.12 -2.33
N GLU A 102 7.63 -1.62 -1.25
CA GLU A 102 6.97 -2.53 -0.33
C GLU A 102 5.60 -1.95 0.11
N GLY A 103 4.57 -2.77 0.12
CA GLY A 103 3.21 -2.35 0.46
C GLY A 103 2.34 -1.94 -0.72
N ILE A 104 2.89 -1.86 -1.94
CA ILE A 104 2.09 -1.78 -3.15
C ILE A 104 1.81 -3.22 -3.59
N GLY A 105 0.64 -3.74 -3.18
CA GLY A 105 0.25 -5.13 -3.44
C GLY A 105 -0.23 -5.39 -4.86
N GLY A 106 -0.58 -4.34 -5.61
CA GLY A 106 -1.03 -4.41 -6.99
C GLY A 106 -1.14 -3.03 -7.60
N VAL A 107 -1.41 -2.96 -8.88
CA VAL A 107 -1.70 -1.69 -9.57
C VAL A 107 -2.65 -1.90 -10.73
N THR A 108 -3.55 -0.95 -10.92
CA THR A 108 -4.42 -0.87 -12.07
C THR A 108 -4.07 0.32 -12.94
N GLU A 109 -3.61 0.07 -14.16
CA GLU A 109 -3.30 1.11 -15.13
C GLU A 109 -4.56 1.83 -15.61
N LEU A 110 -4.58 3.14 -15.48
CA LEU A 110 -5.73 3.93 -15.89
C LEU A 110 -6.02 3.84 -17.41
N PHE A 111 -4.98 3.80 -18.23
CA PHE A 111 -5.09 4.00 -19.67
C PHE A 111 -5.57 2.77 -20.45
N LYS A 112 -4.94 1.60 -20.23
CA LYS A 112 -5.30 0.33 -20.86
C LYS A 112 -6.08 -0.58 -19.94
N ASN A 113 -6.32 -0.11 -18.73
CA ASN A 113 -7.05 -0.84 -17.70
C ASN A 113 -6.43 -2.21 -17.36
N ARG A 114 -5.09 -2.33 -17.44
CA ARG A 114 -4.37 -3.53 -17.07
C ARG A 114 -4.20 -3.60 -15.57
N VAL A 115 -4.50 -4.74 -15.00
CA VAL A 115 -4.25 -5.08 -13.61
C VAL A 115 -2.94 -5.84 -13.53
N VAL A 116 -2.04 -5.45 -12.62
CA VAL A 116 -0.74 -6.11 -12.41
C VAL A 116 -0.59 -6.41 -10.95
N ILE A 117 -0.38 -7.67 -10.62
CA ILE A 117 -0.37 -8.16 -9.23
C ILE A 117 0.74 -9.19 -8.99
N PRO A 118 1.47 -9.13 -7.86
CA PRO A 118 2.37 -10.19 -7.43
C PRO A 118 1.62 -11.25 -6.61
N PHE A 119 2.06 -12.50 -6.72
CA PHE A 119 1.71 -13.54 -5.77
C PHE A 119 2.85 -13.73 -4.77
N GLU A 120 2.60 -13.44 -3.51
CA GLU A 120 3.60 -13.51 -2.44
C GLU A 120 3.39 -14.72 -1.51
N GLY A 121 2.86 -15.82 -2.07
CA GLY A 121 2.71 -17.10 -1.36
C GLY A 121 1.45 -17.22 -0.48
N ASN A 122 0.66 -16.16 -0.31
CA ASN A 122 -0.56 -16.17 0.51
C ASN A 122 -1.81 -15.96 -0.36
N TYR A 123 -2.60 -17.00 -0.54
CA TYR A 123 -3.81 -16.97 -1.36
C TYR A 123 -4.92 -16.07 -0.82
N GLU A 124 -5.03 -15.86 0.50
CA GLU A 124 -6.05 -14.96 1.08
C GLU A 124 -5.71 -13.50 0.76
N VAL A 125 -4.44 -13.12 0.94
CA VAL A 125 -3.94 -11.78 0.57
C VAL A 125 -4.08 -11.57 -0.93
N PHE A 126 -3.72 -12.56 -1.73
CA PHE A 126 -3.80 -12.49 -3.19
C PHE A 126 -5.26 -12.35 -3.67
N ARG A 127 -6.21 -13.08 -3.07
CA ARG A 127 -7.65 -12.92 -3.32
C ARG A 127 -8.11 -11.49 -3.04
N HIS A 128 -7.70 -10.94 -1.90
CA HIS A 128 -8.00 -9.55 -1.56
C HIS A 128 -7.46 -8.57 -2.61
N VAL A 129 -6.18 -8.70 -3.00
CA VAL A 129 -5.54 -7.82 -3.98
C VAL A 129 -6.22 -7.91 -5.35
N ILE A 130 -6.55 -9.13 -5.83
CA ILE A 130 -7.30 -9.29 -7.09
C ILE A 130 -8.61 -8.52 -7.03
N HIS A 131 -9.38 -8.68 -5.96
CA HIS A 131 -10.67 -8.00 -5.80
C HIS A 131 -10.49 -6.48 -5.74
N HIS A 132 -9.52 -5.99 -4.96
CA HIS A 132 -9.17 -4.58 -4.80
C HIS A 132 -8.87 -3.92 -6.16
N GLU A 133 -7.95 -4.51 -6.92
CA GLU A 133 -7.55 -3.97 -8.23
C GLU A 133 -8.68 -4.03 -9.26
N LEU A 134 -9.54 -5.03 -9.20
CA LEU A 134 -10.72 -5.09 -10.07
C LEU A 134 -11.75 -4.01 -9.77
N VAL A 135 -11.87 -3.54 -8.53
CA VAL A 135 -12.71 -2.36 -8.23
C VAL A 135 -12.20 -1.15 -8.99
N HIS A 136 -10.88 -0.91 -8.99
CA HIS A 136 -10.28 0.17 -9.78
C HIS A 136 -10.53 -0.01 -11.28
N ALA A 137 -10.33 -1.23 -11.80
CA ALA A 137 -10.57 -1.51 -13.21
C ALA A 137 -12.01 -1.25 -13.63
N MET A 138 -12.98 -1.60 -12.78
CA MET A 138 -14.39 -1.37 -13.05
C MET A 138 -14.79 0.11 -12.92
N ILE A 139 -14.24 0.84 -11.96
CA ILE A 139 -14.41 2.29 -11.83
C ILE A 139 -13.84 3.00 -13.08
N ASN A 140 -12.64 2.60 -13.53
CA ASN A 140 -12.01 3.14 -14.72
C ASN A 140 -12.87 2.92 -15.97
N ASP A 141 -13.41 1.71 -16.17
CA ASP A 141 -14.30 1.42 -17.29
C ASP A 141 -15.62 2.19 -17.18
N LEU A 142 -16.19 2.30 -15.97
CA LEU A 142 -17.42 3.07 -15.75
C LEU A 142 -17.19 4.55 -16.07
N ILE A 143 -16.14 5.16 -15.55
CA ILE A 143 -15.92 6.61 -15.67
C ILE A 143 -15.38 6.97 -17.05
N TYR A 144 -14.36 6.26 -17.53
CA TYR A 144 -13.60 6.62 -18.74
C TYR A 144 -13.97 5.78 -19.97
N GLY A 145 -14.62 4.62 -19.80
CA GLY A 145 -15.12 3.75 -20.88
C GLY A 145 -14.01 3.18 -21.78
N GLY A 146 -12.77 3.09 -21.29
CA GLY A 146 -11.64 2.47 -21.99
C GLY A 146 -11.19 3.19 -23.27
N ARG A 147 -11.55 4.45 -23.48
CA ARG A 147 -11.08 5.28 -24.62
C ARG A 147 -10.09 6.32 -24.14
N MET A 148 -8.92 6.40 -24.82
CA MET A 148 -7.85 7.37 -24.52
C MET A 148 -8.37 8.81 -24.41
N GLN A 149 -9.20 9.21 -25.37
CA GLN A 149 -9.75 10.57 -25.44
C GLN A 149 -10.63 10.87 -24.22
N ASN A 150 -11.35 9.89 -23.70
CA ASN A 150 -12.16 10.04 -22.50
C ASN A 150 -11.30 10.11 -21.24
N VAL A 151 -10.20 9.34 -21.18
CA VAL A 151 -9.24 9.41 -20.07
C VAL A 151 -8.64 10.81 -19.99
N ILE A 152 -8.15 11.36 -21.11
CA ILE A 152 -7.54 12.70 -21.14
C ILE A 152 -8.58 13.76 -20.77
N SER A 153 -9.76 13.76 -21.38
CA SER A 153 -10.78 14.78 -21.12
C SER A 153 -11.38 14.66 -19.71
N ASN A 154 -11.63 13.46 -19.22
CA ASN A 154 -12.23 13.25 -17.90
C ASN A 154 -11.23 13.40 -16.76
N GLN A 155 -9.95 13.07 -16.96
CA GLN A 155 -8.91 13.36 -15.98
C GLN A 155 -8.74 14.86 -15.75
N MET A 156 -8.94 15.67 -16.77
CA MET A 156 -8.92 17.14 -16.61
C MET A 156 -10.16 17.68 -15.89
N THR A 157 -11.27 16.95 -15.89
CA THR A 157 -12.57 17.43 -15.36
C THR A 157 -13.05 16.66 -14.13
N LEU A 158 -12.81 15.34 -14.05
CA LEU A 158 -13.24 14.49 -12.95
C LEU A 158 -12.05 13.83 -12.28
N GLN A 159 -11.71 14.33 -11.10
CA GLN A 159 -10.78 13.67 -10.18
C GLN A 159 -11.58 12.98 -9.07
N ILE A 160 -11.45 11.67 -8.97
CA ILE A 160 -11.99 10.90 -7.86
C ILE A 160 -11.02 11.08 -6.68
N PRO A 161 -11.46 11.55 -5.50
CA PRO A 161 -10.60 11.65 -4.35
C PRO A 161 -10.00 10.29 -3.99
N LEU A 162 -8.73 10.29 -3.53
CA LEU A 162 -7.99 9.06 -3.23
C LEU A 162 -8.77 8.18 -2.23
N TRP A 163 -9.28 8.78 -1.16
CA TRP A 163 -10.08 8.06 -0.16
C TRP A 163 -11.34 7.39 -0.74
N ALA A 164 -11.96 8.01 -1.74
CA ALA A 164 -13.17 7.46 -2.36
C ALA A 164 -12.83 6.28 -3.29
N ASN A 165 -11.69 6.33 -3.94
CA ASN A 165 -11.21 5.27 -4.84
C ASN A 165 -10.65 4.08 -4.04
N GLU A 166 -9.63 4.33 -3.22
CA GLU A 166 -8.96 3.29 -2.42
C GLU A 166 -9.87 2.72 -1.35
N GLY A 167 -10.60 3.60 -0.66
CA GLY A 167 -11.54 3.17 0.37
C GLY A 167 -12.68 2.31 -0.15
N LEU A 168 -13.16 2.54 -1.40
CA LEU A 168 -14.15 1.65 -2.00
C LEU A 168 -13.55 0.30 -2.36
N ALA A 169 -12.33 0.28 -2.88
CA ALA A 169 -11.63 -0.96 -3.20
C ALA A 169 -11.43 -1.81 -1.94
N GLU A 170 -11.02 -1.21 -0.82
CA GLU A 170 -10.95 -1.87 0.49
C GLU A 170 -12.33 -2.35 0.97
N TYR A 171 -13.34 -1.50 0.90
CA TYR A 171 -14.68 -1.83 1.38
C TYR A 171 -15.32 -2.98 0.60
N LEU A 172 -15.20 -3.00 -0.71
CA LEU A 172 -15.78 -4.06 -1.53
C LEU A 172 -15.00 -5.38 -1.45
N SER A 173 -13.68 -5.33 -1.25
CA SER A 173 -12.83 -6.52 -1.15
C SER A 173 -12.79 -7.16 0.24
N MET A 174 -12.85 -6.35 1.31
CA MET A 174 -12.72 -6.81 2.70
C MET A 174 -13.97 -6.56 3.56
N ASN A 175 -14.93 -5.76 3.08
CA ASN A 175 -16.07 -5.24 3.84
C ASN A 175 -15.60 -4.41 5.04
N TRP A 176 -15.44 -5.04 6.23
CA TRP A 176 -14.87 -4.42 7.43
C TRP A 176 -13.91 -5.40 8.09
N ASP A 177 -12.64 -5.06 8.14
CA ASP A 177 -11.58 -5.90 8.67
C ASP A 177 -11.03 -5.36 10.01
N THR A 178 -10.28 -6.21 10.71
CA THR A 178 -9.70 -5.87 12.02
C THR A 178 -8.68 -4.73 11.95
N GLN A 179 -7.95 -4.57 10.84
CA GLN A 179 -6.99 -3.49 10.66
C GLN A 179 -7.70 -2.15 10.49
N ALA A 180 -8.80 -2.13 9.74
CA ALA A 180 -9.65 -0.95 9.60
C ALA A 180 -10.27 -0.56 10.95
N ASP A 181 -10.83 -1.55 11.68
CA ASP A 181 -11.41 -1.32 13.00
C ASP A 181 -10.38 -0.76 13.99
N MET A 182 -9.20 -1.37 14.08
CA MET A 182 -8.10 -0.91 14.93
C MET A 182 -7.68 0.53 14.59
N THR A 183 -7.53 0.82 13.29
CA THR A 183 -7.10 2.15 12.81
C THR A 183 -8.12 3.23 13.16
N ILE A 184 -9.40 3.00 12.86
CA ILE A 184 -10.47 3.98 13.13
C ILE A 184 -10.72 4.13 14.62
N ARG A 185 -10.65 3.04 15.37
CA ARG A 185 -10.75 3.04 16.83
C ARG A 185 -9.63 3.89 17.45
N ASP A 186 -8.38 3.71 17.03
CA ASP A 186 -7.25 4.51 17.53
C ASP A 186 -7.44 6.01 17.24
N LEU A 187 -7.85 6.35 16.02
CA LEU A 187 -8.16 7.73 15.66
C LEU A 187 -9.31 8.32 16.50
N ALA A 188 -10.35 7.53 16.76
CA ALA A 188 -11.50 7.96 17.54
C ALA A 188 -11.14 8.21 19.01
N ILE A 189 -10.46 7.25 19.63
CA ILE A 189 -10.06 7.32 21.06
C ILE A 189 -9.11 8.49 21.32
N ASN A 190 -8.20 8.74 20.38
CA ASN A 190 -7.24 9.85 20.48
C ASN A 190 -7.78 11.19 19.96
N GLU A 191 -9.06 11.28 19.59
CA GLU A 191 -9.70 12.47 19.02
C GLU A 191 -8.96 13.05 17.80
N ARG A 192 -8.43 12.17 16.94
CA ARG A 192 -7.61 12.51 15.77
C ARG A 192 -8.26 12.13 14.44
N ILE A 193 -9.58 11.97 14.42
CA ILE A 193 -10.30 11.64 13.19
C ILE A 193 -10.19 12.82 12.23
N PRO A 194 -9.53 12.66 11.07
CA PRO A 194 -9.40 13.73 10.09
C PRO A 194 -10.73 13.99 9.38
N THR A 195 -10.84 15.10 8.69
CA THR A 195 -11.92 15.30 7.73
C THR A 195 -11.78 14.38 6.53
N ILE A 196 -12.85 14.12 5.80
CA ILE A 196 -12.83 13.28 4.58
C ILE A 196 -11.81 13.80 3.55
N ARG A 197 -11.62 15.14 3.47
CA ARG A 197 -10.65 15.75 2.55
C ARG A 197 -9.20 15.52 2.94
N GLU A 198 -8.94 15.22 4.22
CA GLU A 198 -7.61 14.97 4.77
C GLU A 198 -7.25 13.47 4.81
N LEU A 199 -8.13 12.60 4.30
CA LEU A 199 -7.84 11.18 4.18
C LEU A 199 -6.85 10.94 3.02
N GLU A 200 -5.57 10.92 3.37
CA GLU A 200 -4.45 10.73 2.44
C GLU A 200 -3.59 9.52 2.85
N TYR A 201 -2.73 9.06 1.94
CA TYR A 201 -1.84 7.91 2.16
C TYR A 201 -2.59 6.69 2.71
N PHE A 202 -2.09 6.08 3.77
CA PHE A 202 -2.71 4.92 4.44
C PHE A 202 -4.15 5.20 4.92
N LEU A 203 -4.43 6.42 5.37
CA LEU A 203 -5.78 6.79 5.81
C LEU A 203 -6.78 6.91 4.65
N ALA A 204 -6.33 7.07 3.42
CA ALA A 204 -7.21 6.99 2.26
C ALA A 204 -7.83 5.60 2.11
N TYR A 205 -7.07 4.55 2.43
CA TYR A 205 -7.54 3.16 2.43
C TYR A 205 -8.51 2.91 3.60
N LYS A 206 -8.02 2.87 4.82
CA LYS A 206 -8.82 2.47 5.99
C LYS A 206 -9.84 3.52 6.44
N GLY A 207 -9.51 4.80 6.34
CA GLY A 207 -10.46 5.89 6.55
C GLY A 207 -11.55 5.93 5.47
N GLY A 208 -11.15 5.80 4.20
CA GLY A 208 -12.07 5.70 3.07
C GLY A 208 -12.99 4.48 3.18
N GLN A 209 -12.46 3.31 3.56
CA GLN A 209 -13.23 2.10 3.85
C GLN A 209 -14.31 2.37 4.91
N SER A 210 -13.95 3.09 5.98
CA SER A 210 -14.89 3.49 7.03
C SER A 210 -15.99 4.43 6.52
N VAL A 211 -15.65 5.39 5.65
CA VAL A 211 -16.65 6.29 5.04
C VAL A 211 -17.63 5.49 4.17
N TRP A 212 -17.15 4.55 3.36
CA TRP A 212 -18.02 3.71 2.52
C TRP A 212 -18.88 2.75 3.36
N ARG A 213 -18.32 2.16 4.42
CA ARG A 213 -19.10 1.39 5.40
C ARG A 213 -20.24 2.22 5.97
N PHE A 214 -19.94 3.44 6.45
CA PHE A 214 -20.94 4.37 6.96
C PHE A 214 -22.04 4.67 5.94
N ILE A 215 -21.67 4.96 4.68
CA ILE A 215 -22.64 5.23 3.62
C ILE A 215 -23.52 4.00 3.37
N ALA A 216 -22.92 2.82 3.25
CA ALA A 216 -23.64 1.58 2.98
C ALA A 216 -24.58 1.17 4.11
N GLU A 217 -24.17 1.33 5.37
CA GLU A 217 -25.01 1.00 6.53
C GLU A 217 -26.15 1.99 6.75
N LYS A 218 -25.89 3.28 6.52
CA LYS A 218 -26.89 4.32 6.80
C LYS A 218 -27.83 4.61 5.65
N TYR A 219 -27.34 4.56 4.42
CA TYR A 219 -28.09 4.97 3.22
C TYR A 219 -28.36 3.85 2.23
N GLY A 220 -27.78 2.65 2.47
CA GLY A 220 -27.90 1.47 1.63
C GLY A 220 -26.73 1.29 0.67
N ARG A 221 -26.39 0.03 0.38
CA ARG A 221 -25.27 -0.33 -0.53
C ARG A 221 -25.49 0.13 -1.97
N GLU A 222 -26.74 0.30 -2.39
CA GLU A 222 -27.12 0.81 -3.72
C GLU A 222 -26.63 2.24 -3.97
N LYS A 223 -26.37 3.02 -2.91
CA LYS A 223 -25.83 4.38 -3.03
C LYS A 223 -24.43 4.42 -3.64
N ILE A 224 -23.66 3.35 -3.51
CA ILE A 224 -22.33 3.24 -4.13
C ILE A 224 -22.46 3.47 -5.65
N GLY A 225 -23.30 2.69 -6.33
CA GLY A 225 -23.51 2.84 -7.77
C GLY A 225 -24.11 4.20 -8.14
N GLU A 226 -25.09 4.70 -7.35
CA GLU A 226 -25.71 6.01 -7.59
C GLU A 226 -24.69 7.15 -7.52
N ILE A 227 -23.77 7.12 -6.55
CA ILE A 227 -22.69 8.12 -6.38
C ILE A 227 -21.78 8.12 -7.61
N PHE A 228 -21.27 6.97 -8.05
CA PHE A 228 -20.37 6.90 -9.21
C PHE A 228 -21.05 7.30 -10.52
N GLN A 229 -22.32 6.89 -10.72
CA GLN A 229 -23.10 7.34 -11.86
C GLN A 229 -23.34 8.87 -11.83
N ALA A 230 -23.60 9.44 -10.66
CA ALA A 230 -23.75 10.88 -10.47
C ALA A 230 -22.43 11.63 -10.69
N MET A 231 -21.30 11.11 -10.18
CA MET A 231 -19.98 11.67 -10.46
C MET A 231 -19.71 11.78 -11.96
N LYS A 232 -20.00 10.70 -12.70
CA LYS A 232 -19.85 10.67 -14.16
C LYS A 232 -20.70 11.74 -14.83
N ARG A 233 -21.99 11.83 -14.47
CA ARG A 233 -22.93 12.83 -15.06
C ARG A 233 -22.52 14.25 -14.75
N ARG A 234 -22.01 14.50 -13.52
CA ARG A 234 -21.66 15.85 -13.03
C ARG A 234 -20.22 16.25 -13.34
N SER A 235 -19.39 15.32 -13.82
CA SER A 235 -17.93 15.50 -13.98
C SER A 235 -17.28 16.08 -12.72
N SER A 236 -17.73 15.65 -11.55
CA SER A 236 -17.24 16.11 -10.24
C SER A 236 -17.61 15.12 -9.16
N ALA A 237 -16.64 14.70 -8.35
CA ALA A 237 -16.87 13.81 -7.22
C ALA A 237 -17.84 14.44 -6.22
N GLU A 238 -17.53 15.63 -5.73
CA GLU A 238 -18.36 16.30 -4.72
C GLU A 238 -19.79 16.53 -5.17
N ARG A 239 -20.00 16.99 -6.40
CA ARG A 239 -21.35 17.12 -6.96
C ARG A 239 -22.06 15.78 -7.12
N GLY A 240 -21.31 14.70 -7.36
CA GLY A 240 -21.86 13.35 -7.42
C GLY A 240 -22.36 12.88 -6.05
N PHE A 241 -21.59 13.10 -4.99
CA PHE A 241 -22.01 12.81 -3.61
C PHE A 241 -23.23 13.67 -3.23
N LYS A 242 -23.19 14.95 -3.53
CA LYS A 242 -24.32 15.87 -3.22
C LYS A 242 -25.60 15.47 -3.93
N GLU A 243 -25.53 15.02 -5.19
CA GLU A 243 -26.70 14.52 -5.92
C GLU A 243 -27.25 13.21 -5.32
N ALA A 244 -26.38 12.27 -4.96
CA ALA A 244 -26.79 10.94 -4.51
C ALA A 244 -27.20 10.89 -3.03
N LEU A 245 -26.54 11.67 -2.16
CA LEU A 245 -26.73 11.65 -0.71
C LEU A 245 -27.44 12.91 -0.18
N GLY A 246 -27.55 13.99 -0.97
CA GLY A 246 -28.12 15.26 -0.53
C GLY A 246 -27.16 16.11 0.30
N MET A 247 -25.89 15.76 0.43
CA MET A 247 -24.90 16.44 1.29
C MET A 247 -23.55 16.61 0.60
N ASP A 248 -22.82 17.67 0.95
CA ASP A 248 -21.43 17.88 0.52
C ASP A 248 -20.44 17.15 1.44
N PHE A 249 -19.13 17.34 1.19
CA PHE A 249 -18.09 16.64 1.95
C PHE A 249 -17.96 17.12 3.39
N GLU A 250 -18.28 18.37 3.70
CA GLU A 250 -18.31 18.88 5.06
C GLU A 250 -19.43 18.21 5.86
N GLU A 251 -20.66 18.23 5.34
CA GLU A 251 -21.81 17.58 5.96
C GLU A 251 -21.61 16.06 6.09
N LEU A 252 -21.02 15.42 5.08
CA LEU A 252 -20.67 13.99 5.12
C LEU A 252 -19.64 13.70 6.21
N THR A 253 -18.62 14.58 6.36
CA THR A 253 -17.61 14.47 7.44
C THR A 253 -18.27 14.54 8.81
N GLU A 254 -19.16 15.50 9.05
CA GLU A 254 -19.84 15.63 10.32
C GLU A 254 -20.68 14.40 10.67
N GLN A 255 -21.40 13.85 9.68
CA GLN A 255 -22.22 12.67 9.88
C GLN A 255 -21.37 11.41 10.13
N TRP A 256 -20.27 11.26 9.41
CA TRP A 256 -19.32 10.18 9.59
C TRP A 256 -18.61 10.26 10.94
N HIS A 257 -18.16 11.46 11.38
CA HIS A 257 -17.59 11.65 12.72
C HIS A 257 -18.58 11.28 13.82
N LYS A 258 -19.84 11.63 13.64
CA LYS A 258 -20.92 11.28 14.60
C LYS A 258 -21.12 9.76 14.68
N TYR A 259 -21.05 9.08 13.52
CA TYR A 259 -21.15 7.63 13.45
C TYR A 259 -19.98 6.96 14.19
N ILE A 260 -18.73 7.36 13.91
CA ILE A 260 -17.52 6.83 14.56
C ILE A 260 -17.54 7.07 16.07
N LYS A 261 -17.86 8.30 16.51
CA LYS A 261 -17.92 8.61 17.94
C LYS A 261 -18.97 7.75 18.67
N LYS A 262 -20.11 7.52 18.05
CA LYS A 262 -21.16 6.66 18.62
C LYS A 262 -20.70 5.21 18.75
N GLU A 263 -19.87 4.72 17.82
CA GLU A 263 -19.38 3.35 17.83
C GLU A 263 -18.26 3.14 18.86
N TYR A 264 -17.27 4.06 18.92
CA TYR A 264 -16.03 3.82 19.68
C TYR A 264 -15.90 4.56 21.01
N PHE A 265 -16.61 5.66 21.25
CA PHE A 265 -16.50 6.37 22.53
C PHE A 265 -16.93 5.55 23.75
N PRO A 266 -17.90 4.63 23.66
CA PRO A 266 -18.20 3.75 24.78
C PRO A 266 -16.99 2.89 25.22
N ASP A 267 -16.05 2.60 24.33
CA ASP A 267 -14.85 1.81 24.66
C ASP A 267 -13.83 2.58 25.50
N VAL A 268 -13.89 3.91 25.51
CA VAL A 268 -12.99 4.75 26.32
C VAL A 268 -13.40 4.75 27.79
N ALA A 269 -14.71 4.61 28.03
CA ALA A 269 -15.22 4.63 29.39
C ALA A 269 -14.71 3.43 30.20
N GLY A 270 -13.99 3.71 31.30
CA GLY A 270 -13.49 2.69 32.23
C GLY A 270 -12.21 1.98 31.80
N ARG A 271 -11.47 2.51 30.81
CA ARG A 271 -10.13 2.03 30.44
C ARG A 271 -9.07 3.09 30.73
N ASP A 272 -7.91 2.63 31.19
CA ASP A 272 -6.74 3.50 31.38
C ASP A 272 -6.17 3.90 30.00
N GLU A 273 -5.62 5.11 29.91
CA GLU A 273 -4.87 5.51 28.73
C GLU A 273 -3.48 4.88 28.73
N VAL A 274 -2.93 4.63 27.54
CA VAL A 274 -1.57 4.02 27.41
C VAL A 274 -0.52 4.82 28.19
N LYS A 275 -0.63 6.16 28.23
CA LYS A 275 0.27 7.03 28.98
C LYS A 275 0.24 6.81 30.50
N ASP A 276 -0.86 6.24 31.05
CA ASP A 276 -1.05 6.00 32.47
C ASP A 276 -0.38 4.69 32.92
N ILE A 277 -0.21 3.76 31.99
CA ILE A 277 0.35 2.42 32.25
C ILE A 277 1.69 2.14 31.56
N ALA A 278 2.11 2.97 30.60
CA ALA A 278 3.32 2.78 29.84
C ALA A 278 4.06 4.08 29.54
N LYS A 279 5.38 4.01 29.50
CA LYS A 279 6.24 5.13 29.11
C LYS A 279 6.47 5.14 27.61
N ARG A 280 6.18 6.27 26.93
CA ARG A 280 6.57 6.46 25.54
C ARG A 280 8.09 6.57 25.41
N LEU A 281 8.69 5.75 24.55
CA LEU A 281 10.13 5.74 24.29
C LEU A 281 10.52 6.45 22.97
N THR A 282 9.59 6.57 22.02
CA THR A 282 9.82 7.30 20.77
C THR A 282 8.71 8.30 20.53
N ASP A 283 9.07 9.47 19.99
CA ASP A 283 8.11 10.49 19.58
C ASP A 283 8.53 11.03 18.21
N HIS A 284 7.62 10.97 17.22
CA HIS A 284 7.89 11.43 15.87
C HIS A 284 7.97 12.97 15.77
N LYS A 285 7.36 13.73 16.69
CA LYS A 285 7.51 15.19 16.74
C LYS A 285 8.92 15.58 17.17
N GLU A 286 9.45 14.92 18.21
CA GLU A 286 10.82 15.15 18.66
C GLU A 286 11.85 14.59 17.67
N GLY A 287 11.55 13.44 17.06
CA GLY A 287 12.39 12.78 16.07
C GLY A 287 12.38 13.42 14.68
N ASN A 288 11.42 14.33 14.41
CA ASN A 288 11.12 14.86 13.08
C ASN A 288 11.04 13.76 12.03
N ASN A 289 10.26 12.73 12.32
CA ASN A 289 10.13 11.54 11.50
C ASN A 289 8.67 11.06 11.47
N PHE A 290 8.35 10.22 10.48
CA PHE A 290 7.01 9.67 10.32
C PHE A 290 6.88 8.26 10.93
N TYR A 291 7.89 7.42 10.72
CA TYR A 291 7.88 6.03 11.14
C TYR A 291 8.83 5.73 12.30
N ASN A 292 8.34 5.01 13.30
CA ASN A 292 9.11 4.23 14.28
C ASN A 292 8.38 2.89 14.40
N VAL A 293 8.80 1.89 13.63
CA VAL A 293 8.07 0.64 13.45
C VAL A 293 8.94 -0.58 13.72
N SER A 294 8.32 -1.75 13.84
CA SER A 294 8.98 -3.03 14.10
C SER A 294 9.95 -3.02 15.30
N PRO A 295 9.55 -2.46 16.47
CA PRO A 295 10.41 -2.47 17.65
C PRO A 295 10.58 -3.91 18.15
N THR A 296 11.83 -4.29 18.43
CA THR A 296 12.14 -5.57 19.05
C THR A 296 13.17 -5.38 20.18
N ILE A 297 12.86 -5.91 21.35
CA ILE A 297 13.72 -5.83 22.53
C ILE A 297 14.77 -6.94 22.51
N SER A 298 16.00 -6.62 22.90
CA SER A 298 17.05 -7.62 23.05
C SER A 298 16.71 -8.60 24.21
N PRO A 299 17.11 -9.87 24.12
CA PRO A 299 16.84 -10.86 25.17
C PRO A 299 17.32 -10.46 26.56
N ASP A 300 18.40 -9.68 26.65
CA ASP A 300 18.91 -9.13 27.93
C ASP A 300 18.10 -7.92 28.44
N GLY A 301 17.10 -7.45 27.68
CA GLY A 301 16.25 -6.33 28.06
C GLY A 301 16.89 -4.95 27.98
N SER A 302 18.14 -4.83 27.53
CA SER A 302 18.90 -3.57 27.59
C SER A 302 18.72 -2.66 26.39
N LYS A 303 18.34 -3.21 25.22
CA LYS A 303 18.28 -2.49 23.94
C LYS A 303 16.99 -2.77 23.18
N ILE A 304 16.61 -1.83 22.33
CA ILE A 304 15.54 -1.98 21.35
C ILE A 304 16.12 -1.71 19.97
N ALA A 305 15.94 -2.63 19.02
CA ALA A 305 16.13 -2.36 17.62
C ALA A 305 14.80 -1.85 17.02
N VAL A 306 14.86 -0.82 16.20
CA VAL A 306 13.68 -0.20 15.59
C VAL A 306 13.99 0.32 14.19
N LEU A 307 13.04 0.18 13.28
CA LEU A 307 13.08 0.83 11.99
C LEU A 307 12.52 2.25 12.11
N SER A 308 13.24 3.23 11.57
CA SER A 308 12.82 4.63 11.63
C SER A 308 13.37 5.44 10.46
N ASP A 309 12.56 6.37 9.97
CA ASP A 309 12.89 7.27 8.85
C ASP A 309 13.45 8.63 9.29
N ARG A 310 13.88 8.77 10.55
CA ARG A 310 14.39 10.05 11.12
C ARG A 310 15.63 10.62 10.43
N SER A 311 16.22 9.93 9.47
CA SER A 311 17.30 10.44 8.62
C SER A 311 16.82 10.83 7.22
N GLY A 312 15.53 10.76 6.95
CA GLY A 312 14.91 10.88 5.63
C GLY A 312 14.88 9.58 4.83
N TYR A 313 15.39 8.48 5.41
CA TYR A 313 15.38 7.13 4.83
C TYR A 313 15.09 6.12 5.92
N MET A 314 14.52 4.97 5.56
CA MET A 314 14.30 3.89 6.50
C MET A 314 15.63 3.29 6.94
N ASP A 315 15.97 3.43 8.21
CA ASP A 315 17.21 2.97 8.83
C ASP A 315 16.90 2.08 10.05
N ILE A 316 17.88 1.27 10.49
CA ILE A 316 17.78 0.55 11.76
C ILE A 316 18.53 1.34 12.84
N TYR A 317 17.83 1.62 13.93
CA TYR A 317 18.38 2.26 15.11
C TYR A 317 18.39 1.31 16.31
N ILE A 318 19.40 1.43 17.14
CA ILE A 318 19.47 0.81 18.47
C ILE A 318 19.22 1.89 19.50
N LEU A 319 18.22 1.65 20.34
CA LEU A 319 17.82 2.51 21.43
C LEU A 319 18.11 1.82 22.76
N ASP A 320 18.32 2.61 23.82
CA ASP A 320 18.29 2.15 25.20
C ASP A 320 16.85 1.81 25.59
N ALA A 321 16.63 0.61 26.12
CA ALA A 321 15.29 0.09 26.37
C ALA A 321 14.54 0.80 27.51
N VAL A 322 15.26 1.50 28.41
CA VAL A 322 14.67 2.21 29.56
C VAL A 322 14.38 3.66 29.22
N SER A 323 15.34 4.32 28.60
CA SER A 323 15.26 5.77 28.33
C SER A 323 14.69 6.11 26.94
N GLY A 324 14.73 5.19 25.98
CA GLY A 324 14.42 5.45 24.56
C GLY A 324 15.52 6.23 23.83
N LYS A 325 16.62 6.59 24.50
CA LYS A 325 17.71 7.35 23.87
C LYS A 325 18.39 6.53 22.78
N LYS A 326 18.67 7.18 21.66
CA LYS A 326 19.41 6.57 20.57
C LYS A 326 20.84 6.24 21.02
N ILE A 327 21.21 4.96 20.97
CA ILE A 327 22.57 4.49 21.16
C ILE A 327 23.35 4.68 19.86
N LYS A 328 22.80 4.15 18.74
CA LYS A 328 23.42 4.30 17.42
C LYS A 328 22.45 4.06 16.27
N ARG A 329 22.83 4.51 15.08
CA ARG A 329 22.27 4.06 13.81
C ARG A 329 23.08 2.85 13.34
N LEU A 330 22.48 1.67 13.33
CA LEU A 330 23.14 0.42 13.02
C LEU A 330 23.23 0.18 11.52
N VAL A 331 22.14 0.40 10.79
CA VAL A 331 22.05 0.23 9.35
C VAL A 331 21.56 1.51 8.70
N LYS A 332 22.15 1.86 7.55
CA LYS A 332 21.73 2.92 6.64
C LYS A 332 21.01 2.26 5.46
N GLY A 333 19.70 2.26 5.47
CA GLY A 333 18.88 1.70 4.39
C GLY A 333 18.82 2.62 3.17
N SER A 334 18.37 2.06 2.04
CA SER A 334 18.13 2.76 0.77
C SER A 334 19.34 3.54 0.21
N ARG A 335 20.57 3.13 0.57
CA ARG A 335 21.82 3.81 0.17
C ARG A 335 22.89 2.89 -0.39
N SER A 336 22.60 1.62 -0.54
CA SER A 336 23.53 0.64 -1.13
C SER A 336 22.75 -0.50 -1.74
N ILE A 337 23.36 -1.22 -2.68
CA ILE A 337 22.78 -2.41 -3.29
C ILE A 337 22.51 -3.54 -2.27
N ASN A 338 23.16 -3.51 -1.12
CA ASN A 338 22.96 -4.50 -0.06
C ASN A 338 21.72 -4.20 0.80
N PHE A 339 21.27 -2.95 0.79
CA PHE A 339 20.13 -2.46 1.56
C PHE A 339 19.32 -1.49 0.69
N GLU A 340 18.83 -1.98 -0.45
CA GLU A 340 17.97 -1.17 -1.32
C GLU A 340 16.68 -0.84 -0.63
N GLU A 341 16.08 -1.83 0.03
CA GLU A 341 14.85 -1.68 0.79
C GLU A 341 14.91 -2.53 2.06
N LEU A 342 14.60 -1.92 3.20
CA LEU A 342 14.39 -2.63 4.45
C LEU A 342 12.91 -2.99 4.55
N LYS A 343 12.57 -4.26 4.77
CA LYS A 343 11.20 -4.73 4.93
C LYS A 343 10.62 -4.18 6.24
N PHE A 344 9.87 -3.09 6.17
CA PHE A 344 9.40 -2.35 7.35
C PHE A 344 7.91 -2.53 7.65
N LEU A 345 7.12 -2.96 6.69
CA LEU A 345 5.70 -3.23 6.87
C LEU A 345 5.45 -4.60 7.51
N GLN A 346 6.40 -5.50 7.38
CA GLN A 346 6.37 -6.81 8.02
C GLN A 346 7.47 -6.88 9.09
N PRO A 347 7.15 -7.26 10.34
CA PRO A 347 8.16 -7.31 11.40
C PRO A 347 9.25 -8.32 11.05
N GLY A 348 10.42 -7.82 10.70
CA GLY A 348 11.52 -8.62 10.16
C GLY A 348 12.81 -8.57 10.98
N ILE A 349 12.85 -7.81 12.11
CA ILE A 349 14.03 -7.76 12.95
C ILE A 349 13.91 -8.77 14.08
N THR A 350 14.89 -9.65 14.22
CA THR A 350 15.01 -10.58 15.34
C THR A 350 16.40 -10.54 15.96
N TRP A 351 16.48 -10.64 17.29
CA TRP A 351 17.73 -10.69 18.05
C TRP A 351 18.23 -12.12 18.21
N SER A 352 19.55 -12.28 18.17
CA SER A 352 20.19 -13.52 18.65
C SER A 352 19.97 -13.68 20.16
N PRO A 353 19.87 -14.92 20.68
CA PRO A 353 19.65 -15.16 22.11
C PRO A 353 20.69 -14.53 23.04
N ASP A 354 21.91 -14.31 22.57
CA ASP A 354 22.99 -13.65 23.30
C ASP A 354 22.98 -12.12 23.22
N SER A 355 21.97 -11.51 22.57
CA SER A 355 21.80 -10.06 22.41
C SER A 355 22.92 -9.33 21.65
N LYS A 356 23.74 -10.06 20.87
CA LYS A 356 24.86 -9.47 20.14
C LYS A 356 24.58 -9.20 18.67
N GLN A 357 23.64 -9.92 18.09
CA GLN A 357 23.35 -9.84 16.66
C GLN A 357 21.86 -9.64 16.42
N ILE A 358 21.54 -9.05 15.30
CA ILE A 358 20.18 -9.05 14.74
C ILE A 358 20.19 -9.67 13.35
N VAL A 359 19.05 -10.24 12.96
CA VAL A 359 18.76 -10.65 11.58
C VAL A 359 17.60 -9.82 11.05
N ILE A 360 17.69 -9.43 9.80
CA ILE A 360 16.63 -8.71 9.07
C ILE A 360 16.54 -9.21 7.64
N ALA A 361 15.32 -9.27 7.13
CA ALA A 361 15.03 -9.45 5.71
C ALA A 361 15.14 -8.11 4.97
N VAL A 362 15.81 -8.09 3.83
CA VAL A 362 16.04 -6.89 3.03
C VAL A 362 15.98 -7.20 1.54
N LYS A 363 15.67 -6.21 0.72
CA LYS A 363 15.94 -6.27 -0.71
C LYS A 363 17.39 -5.90 -0.97
N ALA A 364 18.11 -6.76 -1.67
CA ALA A 364 19.52 -6.61 -2.01
C ALA A 364 19.75 -6.93 -3.50
N GLY A 365 19.61 -5.92 -4.37
CA GLY A 365 19.63 -6.08 -5.82
C GLY A 365 18.32 -6.69 -6.35
N ALA A 366 18.43 -7.70 -7.23
CA ALA A 366 17.27 -8.35 -7.85
C ALA A 366 16.51 -9.31 -6.92
N HIS A 367 17.03 -9.59 -5.71
CA HIS A 367 16.54 -10.63 -4.81
C HIS A 367 16.43 -10.11 -3.37
N ASP A 368 15.64 -10.80 -2.59
CA ASP A 368 15.64 -10.63 -1.14
C ASP A 368 16.78 -11.42 -0.50
N ALA A 369 17.21 -10.99 0.68
CA ALA A 369 18.24 -11.65 1.46
C ALA A 369 18.03 -11.44 2.95
N LEU A 370 18.52 -12.38 3.75
CA LEU A 370 18.71 -12.17 5.18
C LEU A 370 20.11 -11.61 5.46
N TYR A 371 20.18 -10.61 6.30
CA TYR A 371 21.45 -10.07 6.79
C TYR A 371 21.57 -10.29 8.29
N LEU A 372 22.70 -10.89 8.67
CA LEU A 372 23.16 -11.00 10.05
C LEU A 372 24.03 -9.78 10.36
N ILE A 373 23.70 -9.06 11.43
CA ILE A 373 24.35 -7.79 11.75
C ILE A 373 24.81 -7.81 13.23
N ASP A 374 26.11 -7.71 13.44
CA ASP A 374 26.67 -7.56 14.79
C ASP A 374 26.35 -6.16 15.33
N VAL A 375 25.63 -6.12 16.44
CA VAL A 375 25.13 -4.87 17.02
C VAL A 375 26.26 -4.00 17.57
N ASN A 376 27.37 -4.56 18.03
CA ASN A 376 28.47 -3.80 18.60
C ASN A 376 29.38 -3.22 17.51
N THR A 377 29.85 -4.07 16.60
CA THR A 377 30.78 -3.69 15.54
C THR A 377 30.13 -3.09 14.32
N GLY A 378 28.86 -3.44 14.05
CA GLY A 378 28.16 -3.12 12.81
C GLY A 378 28.57 -3.99 11.63
N LYS A 379 29.34 -5.07 11.83
CA LYS A 379 29.69 -6.02 10.78
C LYS A 379 28.42 -6.66 10.24
N GLN A 380 28.32 -6.74 8.92
CA GLN A 380 27.18 -7.25 8.19
C GLN A 380 27.60 -8.49 7.41
N GLU A 381 26.78 -9.52 7.43
CA GLU A 381 27.00 -10.76 6.73
C GLU A 381 25.71 -11.18 6.03
N LYS A 382 25.76 -11.35 4.70
CA LYS A 382 24.64 -11.84 3.91
C LYS A 382 24.53 -13.34 4.11
N ILE A 383 23.34 -13.79 4.54
CA ILE A 383 23.01 -15.21 4.54
C ILE A 383 22.50 -15.54 3.15
N GLY A 384 23.29 -16.35 2.40
CA GLY A 384 23.06 -16.59 0.99
C GLY A 384 21.95 -17.61 0.74
N PHE A 385 20.84 -17.15 0.19
CA PHE A 385 19.85 -17.96 -0.52
C PHE A 385 19.56 -17.24 -1.84
N GLU A 386 19.21 -18.00 -2.85
CA GLU A 386 18.56 -17.45 -4.07
C GLU A 386 17.06 -17.63 -3.90
N LEU A 387 16.43 -16.78 -3.13
CA LEU A 387 14.98 -16.76 -2.90
C LEU A 387 14.39 -15.48 -3.49
N ASP A 388 13.25 -15.61 -4.14
CA ASP A 388 12.57 -14.48 -4.79
C ASP A 388 11.85 -13.57 -3.80
N GLY A 389 11.51 -14.08 -2.60
CA GLY A 389 10.93 -13.29 -1.52
C GLY A 389 11.32 -13.84 -0.15
N VAL A 390 11.71 -12.97 0.77
CA VAL A 390 11.96 -13.29 2.18
C VAL A 390 11.42 -12.15 3.04
N PHE A 391 10.51 -12.46 3.95
CA PHE A 391 9.82 -11.42 4.71
C PHE A 391 10.22 -11.36 6.18
N THR A 392 10.16 -12.46 6.89
CA THR A 392 10.29 -12.51 8.34
C THR A 392 11.28 -13.56 8.75
N ALA A 393 12.15 -13.23 9.71
CA ALA A 393 13.07 -14.18 10.31
C ALA A 393 12.88 -14.26 11.82
N ALA A 394 13.09 -15.44 12.39
CA ALA A 394 13.09 -15.68 13.82
C ALA A 394 14.24 -16.58 14.22
N TRP A 395 14.95 -16.22 15.31
CA TRP A 395 15.97 -17.05 15.90
C TRP A 395 15.37 -18.20 16.69
N GLY A 396 15.94 -19.38 16.54
CA GLY A 396 15.74 -20.47 17.50
C GLY A 396 16.32 -20.11 18.87
N PRO A 397 15.73 -20.61 19.97
CA PRO A 397 16.14 -20.24 21.33
C PRO A 397 17.57 -20.70 21.68
N ASP A 398 18.10 -21.67 20.96
CA ASP A 398 19.48 -22.17 21.13
C ASP A 398 20.51 -21.35 20.33
N GLY A 399 20.08 -20.43 19.49
CA GLY A 399 20.94 -19.61 18.66
C GLY A 399 21.60 -20.32 17.48
N GLN A 400 21.18 -21.55 17.18
CA GLN A 400 21.78 -22.37 16.11
C GLN A 400 20.95 -22.38 14.82
N GLN A 401 19.68 -22.00 14.91
CA GLN A 401 18.75 -22.08 13.82
C GLN A 401 18.04 -20.75 13.58
N LEU A 402 17.72 -20.48 12.33
CA LEU A 402 16.85 -19.41 11.88
C LEU A 402 15.67 -20.02 11.12
N ALA A 403 14.46 -19.65 11.52
CA ALA A 403 13.26 -19.86 10.70
C ALA A 403 12.95 -18.57 9.94
N PHE A 404 12.46 -18.67 8.71
CA PHE A 404 12.05 -17.51 7.90
C PHE A 404 10.91 -17.90 6.95
N VAL A 405 10.21 -16.88 6.44
CA VAL A 405 9.14 -17.01 5.46
C VAL A 405 9.52 -16.25 4.21
#